data_ef6a0e78692437cab36f33109a906ca9
#
_entry.id   ef6a0e78692437cab36f33109a906ca9
#
_cell.length_a   1.000
_cell.length_b   1.000
_cell.length_c   1.000
_cell.angle_alpha   90.00
_cell.angle_beta   90.00
_cell.angle_gamma   90.00
#
_symmetry.space_group_name_H-M   'P 1'
#
loop_
_entity.id
_entity.type
_entity.pdbx_description
1 polymer ?
#
loop_
_entity_poly.entity_id
_entity_poly.type
_entity_poly.pdbx_seq_one_letter_code
_entity_poly.pdbx_strand_id
1 'polypeptide(L)'
;MEQWQLVDDLSITRGNHNFKIGVNFRRDDVSDLRASELTNPAAVLTSLNGFATDTVTQSTTLNFALSSPQPLAIYSFGLYFQDEFRVSPRLKLTLALRADRNSGGVCQSDCASLSTLPFQDISHNADIPFNQLVNSGQSSILRGVENVVFEPRIGFAWSPLDDKTVVRGGVGLFTDLYPGTLLDNFTTNFPQVVSFSIPGGTVNPAEAGSGVNLVQGCNSAFQTAFNGGQNLAQYQAAAPAGCGVPPLFDVGSKLTNPKFVEWNLEVQHTFGKSTLLSINYVGNHGYDILLVNPYLNAFCTTAACGSGFTELPLTAPDARVAAVQQFTNAGFSNYHGVTVSVQQNLWHGLSARFNYSYSHATDNVSNGGVLAYSEFNSILNQINPANPNASYASSDYDLRHQLSANYVWDLPVKVSNHWLQSLLGGWQIAGTFFYRTGFPFSIVDGQQEANLAGNNLTANGTFLPGVLFQPTPGSPTSFGASCATTACFTSSSFANPTDFNANARNAFRGPGYFNTDMNLKKSFSLNERMKFTLGANFFNILNHPNFQNPVSNDQSSSFGMITAVAVSPTTPYGAFAAAAEGMRIVQVFGKINF
;
A
#
# COMPACT_ATOMS: atom_id res chain seq x y z
N MET A 1 -4.21 -16.38 -13.85
CA MET A 1 -5.14 -15.24 -13.95
C MET A 1 -5.41 -15.02 -15.43
N GLU A 2 -6.66 -14.97 -15.81
CA GLU A 2 -7.10 -14.69 -17.18
C GLU A 2 -8.01 -13.46 -17.15
N GLN A 3 -7.78 -12.49 -18.05
CA GLN A 3 -8.54 -11.26 -18.12
C GLN A 3 -9.15 -11.10 -19.51
N TRP A 4 -10.43 -10.86 -19.55
CA TRP A 4 -11.18 -10.51 -20.77
C TRP A 4 -11.65 -9.07 -20.65
N GLN A 5 -11.30 -8.26 -21.64
CA GLN A 5 -11.75 -6.88 -21.68
C GLN A 5 -12.27 -6.54 -23.07
N LEU A 6 -13.46 -5.93 -23.09
CA LEU A 6 -14.08 -5.34 -24.28
C LEU A 6 -14.24 -3.84 -24.04
N VAL A 7 -13.63 -3.03 -24.88
CA VAL A 7 -13.78 -1.58 -24.87
C VAL A 7 -14.18 -1.12 -26.26
N ASP A 8 -15.23 -0.33 -26.35
CA ASP A 8 -15.67 0.30 -27.58
C ASP A 8 -16.03 1.76 -27.35
N ASP A 9 -15.55 2.63 -28.25
CA ASP A 9 -15.69 4.08 -28.18
C ASP A 9 -16.23 4.64 -29.48
N LEU A 10 -17.34 5.38 -29.42
CA LEU A 10 -17.88 6.16 -30.52
C LEU A 10 -17.62 7.66 -30.31
N SER A 11 -16.96 8.30 -31.27
CA SER A 11 -16.73 9.74 -31.27
C SER A 11 -17.53 10.41 -32.39
N ILE A 12 -18.28 11.46 -32.06
CA ILE A 12 -19.12 12.22 -32.98
C ILE A 12 -18.80 13.70 -32.84
N THR A 13 -18.28 14.31 -33.91
CA THR A 13 -18.06 15.75 -33.94
C THR A 13 -19.20 16.45 -34.66
N ARG A 14 -19.84 17.42 -33.99
CA ARG A 14 -20.92 18.23 -34.58
C ARG A 14 -20.82 19.68 -34.15
N GLY A 15 -20.48 20.55 -35.07
CA GLY A 15 -20.27 21.95 -34.76
C GLY A 15 -19.11 22.16 -33.78
N ASN A 16 -19.40 22.77 -32.63
CA ASN A 16 -18.45 23.04 -31.56
C ASN A 16 -18.37 21.94 -30.53
N HIS A 17 -19.11 20.84 -30.69
CA HIS A 17 -19.18 19.71 -29.77
C HIS A 17 -18.41 18.52 -30.32
N ASN A 18 -17.70 17.83 -29.43
CA ASN A 18 -17.10 16.54 -29.68
C ASN A 18 -17.59 15.56 -28.62
N PHE A 19 -18.61 14.80 -28.98
CA PHE A 19 -19.23 13.79 -28.12
C PHE A 19 -18.41 12.50 -28.17
N LYS A 20 -18.20 11.90 -27.03
CA LYS A 20 -17.63 10.56 -26.88
C LYS A 20 -18.54 9.72 -26.01
N ILE A 21 -18.94 8.55 -26.52
CA ILE A 21 -19.76 7.56 -25.81
C ILE A 21 -18.98 6.26 -25.83
N GLY A 22 -18.89 5.57 -24.71
CA GLY A 22 -18.15 4.32 -24.69
C GLY A 22 -18.68 3.34 -23.66
N VAL A 23 -18.32 2.10 -23.87
CA VAL A 23 -18.59 0.97 -23.00
C VAL A 23 -17.28 0.26 -22.65
N ASN A 24 -17.17 -0.18 -21.41
CA ASN A 24 -16.07 -1.00 -20.95
C ASN A 24 -16.66 -2.18 -20.17
N PHE A 25 -16.39 -3.38 -20.62
CA PHE A 25 -16.66 -4.60 -19.89
C PHE A 25 -15.35 -5.31 -19.58
N ARG A 26 -15.16 -5.71 -18.34
CA ARG A 26 -14.00 -6.49 -17.90
C ARG A 26 -14.45 -7.65 -17.04
N ARG A 27 -13.85 -8.80 -17.29
CA ARG A 27 -13.93 -9.99 -16.46
C ARG A 27 -12.53 -10.45 -16.12
N ASP A 28 -12.25 -10.57 -14.84
CA ASP A 28 -11.00 -11.10 -14.30
C ASP A 28 -11.31 -12.47 -13.69
N ASP A 29 -10.78 -13.53 -14.30
CA ASP A 29 -10.83 -14.89 -13.75
C ASP A 29 -9.53 -15.15 -12.97
N VAL A 30 -9.67 -15.32 -11.70
CA VAL A 30 -8.58 -15.68 -10.79
C VAL A 30 -8.75 -17.15 -10.46
N SER A 31 -7.90 -18.01 -11.03
CA SER A 31 -7.77 -19.38 -10.54
C SER A 31 -6.97 -19.31 -9.25
N ASP A 32 -7.67 -19.23 -8.14
CA ASP A 32 -7.00 -19.19 -6.85
C ASP A 32 -6.58 -20.60 -6.46
N LEU A 33 -5.27 -20.79 -6.39
CA LEU A 33 -4.63 -22.01 -5.88
C LEU A 33 -4.31 -21.89 -4.39
N ARG A 34 -4.72 -20.79 -3.73
CA ARG A 34 -4.40 -20.54 -2.33
C ARG A 34 -4.87 -21.68 -1.42
N ALA A 35 -6.01 -22.29 -1.74
CA ALA A 35 -6.46 -23.48 -1.03
C ALA A 35 -5.52 -24.67 -1.25
N SER A 36 -4.88 -24.82 -2.42
CA SER A 36 -3.89 -25.89 -2.65
C SER A 36 -2.58 -25.62 -1.90
N GLU A 37 -2.18 -24.38 -1.78
CA GLU A 37 -1.06 -23.98 -0.92
C GLU A 37 -1.39 -24.21 0.55
N LEU A 38 -2.66 -24.06 0.93
CA LEU A 38 -3.16 -24.28 2.29
C LEU A 38 -3.41 -25.76 2.62
N THR A 39 -3.61 -26.64 1.63
CA THR A 39 -3.84 -28.09 1.86
C THR A 39 -2.57 -28.87 2.16
N ASN A 40 -1.42 -28.31 1.91
CA ASN A 40 -0.14 -28.89 2.30
C ASN A 40 0.40 -28.15 3.52
N PRO A 41 0.05 -28.58 4.74
CA PRO A 41 0.53 -27.90 5.93
C PRO A 41 2.06 -27.93 5.96
N ALA A 42 2.69 -26.77 5.82
CA ALA A 42 4.12 -26.62 5.90
C ALA A 42 4.49 -25.98 7.25
N ALA A 43 5.24 -26.71 8.06
CA ALA A 43 5.88 -26.13 9.23
C ALA A 43 7.18 -25.44 8.78
N VAL A 44 7.29 -24.15 9.01
CA VAL A 44 8.51 -23.38 8.71
C VAL A 44 9.49 -23.53 9.87
N LEU A 45 10.60 -24.21 9.63
CA LEU A 45 11.69 -24.37 10.59
C LEU A 45 12.67 -23.21 10.39
N THR A 46 12.77 -22.32 11.37
CA THR A 46 13.53 -21.07 11.29
C THR A 46 15.00 -21.21 11.70
N SER A 47 15.45 -22.41 12.11
CA SER A 47 16.82 -22.67 12.53
C SER A 47 17.31 -24.04 12.11
N LEU A 48 18.63 -24.19 11.94
CA LEU A 48 19.24 -25.50 11.68
C LEU A 48 19.01 -26.50 12.82
N ASN A 49 18.98 -26.02 14.04
CA ASN A 49 18.68 -26.89 15.18
C ASN A 49 17.22 -27.35 15.16
N GLY A 50 16.27 -26.45 14.87
CA GLY A 50 14.88 -26.81 14.69
C GLY A 50 14.68 -27.83 13.58
N PHE A 51 15.40 -27.66 12.44
CA PHE A 51 15.39 -28.63 11.34
C PHE A 51 15.95 -29.99 11.78
N ALA A 52 17.03 -30.01 12.54
CA ALA A 52 17.64 -31.27 13.01
C ALA A 52 16.82 -32.01 14.08
N THR A 53 15.95 -31.31 14.78
CA THR A 53 15.13 -31.86 15.89
C THR A 53 13.64 -31.86 15.58
N ASP A 54 13.23 -31.51 14.35
CA ASP A 54 11.84 -31.36 13.93
C ASP A 54 11.01 -30.49 14.90
N THR A 55 11.62 -29.40 15.41
CA THR A 55 10.98 -28.52 16.39
C THR A 55 10.82 -27.09 15.87
N VAL A 56 9.65 -26.50 16.10
CA VAL A 56 9.39 -25.08 15.89
C VAL A 56 9.48 -24.32 17.22
N THR A 57 10.16 -23.17 17.19
CA THR A 57 10.33 -22.31 18.38
C THR A 57 9.22 -21.28 18.51
N GLN A 58 8.49 -21.04 17.42
CA GLN A 58 7.39 -20.06 17.38
C GLN A 58 6.10 -20.76 16.97
N SER A 59 4.97 -20.17 17.35
CA SER A 59 3.65 -20.64 16.92
C SER A 59 3.59 -20.66 15.39
N THR A 60 3.16 -21.78 14.83
CA THR A 60 2.99 -21.98 13.38
C THR A 60 1.54 -22.35 13.10
N THR A 61 0.90 -21.66 12.17
CA THR A 61 -0.49 -21.93 11.79
C THR A 61 -0.52 -22.92 10.64
N LEU A 62 -1.32 -23.98 10.79
CA LEU A 62 -1.65 -24.93 9.73
C LEU A 62 -3.08 -24.73 9.29
N ASN A 63 -3.28 -24.75 7.97
CA ASN A 63 -4.58 -24.56 7.33
C ASN A 63 -5.04 -25.86 6.69
N PHE A 64 -6.33 -26.15 6.81
CA PHE A 64 -6.98 -27.36 6.27
C PHE A 64 -8.13 -26.92 5.37
N ALA A 65 -7.98 -27.07 4.07
CA ALA A 65 -8.99 -26.71 3.09
C ALA A 65 -9.84 -27.93 2.69
N LEU A 66 -11.14 -27.75 2.55
CA LEU A 66 -12.07 -28.81 2.08
C LEU A 66 -11.96 -29.04 0.59
N SER A 67 -11.67 -28.01 -0.18
CA SER A 67 -11.59 -28.07 -1.64
C SER A 67 -10.51 -27.16 -2.20
N SER A 68 -9.96 -27.56 -3.33
CA SER A 68 -9.05 -26.80 -4.18
C SER A 68 -9.24 -27.26 -5.62
N PRO A 69 -9.26 -26.38 -6.63
CA PRO A 69 -9.06 -24.93 -6.58
C PRO A 69 -10.32 -24.15 -6.19
N GLN A 70 -10.16 -22.84 -5.91
CA GLN A 70 -11.23 -21.90 -5.63
C GLN A 70 -11.27 -20.85 -6.76
N PRO A 71 -12.02 -21.10 -7.85
CA PRO A 71 -12.04 -20.21 -9.00
C PRO A 71 -12.91 -18.99 -8.71
N LEU A 72 -12.28 -17.80 -8.70
CA LEU A 72 -12.95 -16.53 -8.48
C LEU A 72 -13.12 -15.77 -9.79
N ALA A 73 -14.24 -15.09 -9.96
CA ALA A 73 -14.47 -14.17 -11.06
C ALA A 73 -14.93 -12.80 -10.54
N ILE A 74 -14.34 -11.74 -11.10
CA ILE A 74 -14.74 -10.35 -10.85
C ILE A 74 -15.21 -9.75 -12.16
N TYR A 75 -16.37 -9.11 -12.15
CA TYR A 75 -16.93 -8.44 -13.32
C TYR A 75 -16.99 -6.95 -13.06
N SER A 76 -16.64 -6.18 -14.09
CA SER A 76 -16.78 -4.73 -14.11
C SER A 76 -17.44 -4.30 -15.41
N PHE A 77 -18.46 -3.45 -15.32
CA PHE A 77 -19.16 -2.88 -16.46
C PHE A 77 -19.28 -1.39 -16.28
N GLY A 78 -18.79 -0.61 -17.27
CA GLY A 78 -18.82 0.84 -17.27
C GLY A 78 -19.42 1.39 -18.56
N LEU A 79 -20.28 2.39 -18.41
CA LEU A 79 -20.78 3.22 -19.50
C LEU A 79 -20.33 4.66 -19.26
N TYR A 80 -19.95 5.36 -20.30
CA TYR A 80 -19.63 6.77 -20.15
C TYR A 80 -20.08 7.60 -21.35
N PHE A 81 -20.35 8.86 -21.05
CA PHE A 81 -20.62 9.93 -21.98
C PHE A 81 -19.73 11.12 -21.66
N GLN A 82 -19.15 11.75 -22.69
CA GLN A 82 -18.37 12.97 -22.57
C GLN A 82 -18.75 13.92 -23.69
N ASP A 83 -18.82 15.22 -23.38
CA ASP A 83 -18.90 16.31 -24.35
C ASP A 83 -17.73 17.26 -24.15
N GLU A 84 -16.94 17.44 -25.18
CA GLU A 84 -15.97 18.51 -25.28
C GLU A 84 -16.55 19.65 -26.08
N PHE A 85 -16.99 20.70 -25.40
CA PHE A 85 -17.64 21.86 -25.99
C PHE A 85 -16.67 23.03 -26.15
N ARG A 86 -16.42 23.42 -27.39
CA ARG A 86 -15.65 24.64 -27.71
C ARG A 86 -16.57 25.84 -27.63
N VAL A 87 -16.64 26.47 -26.45
CA VAL A 87 -17.46 27.67 -26.20
C VAL A 87 -17.00 28.85 -27.06
N SER A 88 -15.67 28.99 -27.20
CA SER A 88 -15.02 30.00 -28.04
C SER A 88 -13.66 29.49 -28.52
N PRO A 89 -12.96 30.19 -29.44
CA PRO A 89 -11.59 29.83 -29.81
C PRO A 89 -10.61 29.75 -28.63
N ARG A 90 -10.93 30.42 -27.52
CA ARG A 90 -10.08 30.52 -26.33
C ARG A 90 -10.60 29.74 -25.12
N LEU A 91 -11.82 29.17 -25.17
CA LEU A 91 -12.42 28.46 -24.06
C LEU A 91 -13.03 27.14 -24.53
N LYS A 92 -12.53 26.05 -23.94
CA LYS A 92 -13.06 24.69 -24.09
C LYS A 92 -13.56 24.20 -22.71
N LEU A 93 -14.75 23.64 -22.67
CA LEU A 93 -15.31 22.93 -21.52
C LEU A 93 -15.35 21.43 -21.82
N THR A 94 -15.20 20.62 -20.80
CA THR A 94 -15.37 19.17 -20.86
C THR A 94 -16.35 18.76 -19.77
N LEU A 95 -17.43 18.10 -20.16
CA LEU A 95 -18.43 17.52 -19.25
C LEU A 95 -18.46 16.03 -19.48
N ALA A 96 -18.36 15.23 -18.42
CA ALA A 96 -18.43 13.79 -18.54
C ALA A 96 -19.21 13.17 -17.37
N LEU A 97 -19.87 12.08 -17.68
CA LEU A 97 -20.50 11.22 -16.69
C LEU A 97 -20.15 9.77 -17.02
N ARG A 98 -19.68 9.05 -16.03
CA ARG A 98 -19.46 7.62 -16.11
C ARG A 98 -20.35 6.91 -15.08
N ALA A 99 -20.84 5.74 -15.41
CA ALA A 99 -21.60 4.87 -14.53
C ALA A 99 -20.92 3.49 -14.52
N ASP A 100 -20.42 3.08 -13.37
CA ASP A 100 -19.75 1.81 -13.19
C ASP A 100 -20.56 0.87 -12.28
N ARG A 101 -20.56 -0.41 -12.63
CA ARG A 101 -21.05 -1.48 -11.80
C ARG A 101 -19.98 -2.55 -11.65
N ASN A 102 -19.61 -2.85 -10.39
CA ASN A 102 -18.67 -3.89 -10.05
C ASN A 102 -19.39 -5.04 -9.36
N SER A 103 -19.01 -6.28 -9.67
CA SER A 103 -19.49 -7.44 -8.92
C SER A 103 -18.75 -7.51 -7.58
N GLY A 104 -19.37 -8.07 -6.56
CA GLY A 104 -18.73 -8.39 -5.28
C GLY A 104 -17.83 -9.62 -5.32
N GLY A 105 -17.44 -10.06 -6.51
CA GLY A 105 -16.78 -11.35 -6.71
C GLY A 105 -17.73 -12.53 -6.66
N VAL A 106 -17.42 -13.53 -7.49
CA VAL A 106 -18.19 -14.77 -7.60
C VAL A 106 -17.24 -15.96 -7.49
N CYS A 107 -17.48 -16.85 -6.55
CA CYS A 107 -16.84 -18.16 -6.57
C CYS A 107 -17.62 -19.10 -7.50
N GLN A 108 -16.96 -19.60 -8.54
CA GLN A 108 -17.60 -20.43 -9.58
C GLN A 108 -17.85 -21.88 -9.11
N SER A 109 -17.33 -22.27 -7.95
CA SER A 109 -17.51 -23.59 -7.32
C SER A 109 -18.20 -23.50 -5.95
N ASP A 110 -18.93 -22.42 -5.68
CA ASP A 110 -19.62 -22.17 -4.40
C ASP A 110 -18.69 -22.26 -3.18
N CYS A 111 -17.48 -21.73 -3.30
CA CYS A 111 -16.42 -21.87 -2.31
C CYS A 111 -16.42 -20.76 -1.24
N ALA A 112 -17.34 -19.81 -1.28
CA ALA A 112 -17.36 -18.75 -0.27
C ALA A 112 -18.09 -19.21 1.01
N SER A 113 -17.63 -18.70 2.14
CA SER A 113 -18.28 -18.88 3.44
C SER A 113 -18.37 -17.52 4.14
N LEU A 114 -19.59 -17.08 4.39
CA LEU A 114 -19.90 -15.76 4.94
C LEU A 114 -20.59 -15.93 6.31
N SER A 115 -20.28 -15.07 7.29
CA SER A 115 -21.07 -14.99 8.51
C SER A 115 -22.56 -14.74 8.17
N THR A 116 -23.49 -15.31 8.94
CA THR A 116 -24.93 -15.20 8.63
C THR A 116 -25.46 -13.78 8.69
N LEU A 117 -24.90 -12.97 9.62
CA LEU A 117 -25.12 -11.53 9.78
C LEU A 117 -23.75 -10.86 10.02
N PRO A 118 -23.63 -9.52 9.95
CA PRO A 118 -22.47 -8.82 10.47
C PRO A 118 -22.14 -9.28 11.90
N PHE A 119 -20.88 -9.42 12.23
CA PHE A 119 -20.46 -9.98 13.51
C PHE A 119 -21.13 -9.34 14.72
N GLN A 120 -21.35 -8.04 14.69
CA GLN A 120 -22.00 -7.30 15.78
C GLN A 120 -23.50 -7.67 15.96
N ASP A 121 -24.11 -8.22 14.90
CA ASP A 121 -25.56 -8.52 14.85
C ASP A 121 -25.86 -10.01 15.07
N ILE A 122 -24.82 -10.87 15.08
CA ILE A 122 -25.03 -12.28 15.43
C ILE A 122 -25.19 -12.47 16.95
N SER A 123 -25.89 -13.52 17.34
CA SER A 123 -25.91 -13.91 18.75
C SER A 123 -24.57 -14.52 19.17
N HIS A 124 -23.97 -13.99 20.23
CA HIS A 124 -22.70 -14.47 20.80
C HIS A 124 -22.90 -15.59 21.84
N ASN A 125 -24.08 -16.22 21.87
CA ASN A 125 -24.34 -17.36 22.76
C ASN A 125 -23.58 -18.59 22.29
N ALA A 126 -22.69 -19.11 23.13
CA ALA A 126 -21.87 -20.30 22.86
C ALA A 126 -22.66 -21.60 22.68
N ASP A 127 -23.94 -21.64 23.11
CA ASP A 127 -24.83 -22.81 22.92
C ASP A 127 -25.35 -22.92 21.47
N ILE A 128 -25.25 -21.86 20.67
CA ILE A 128 -25.63 -21.90 19.26
C ILE A 128 -24.59 -22.67 18.46
N PRO A 129 -25.00 -23.65 17.63
CA PRO A 129 -24.10 -24.45 16.81
C PRO A 129 -23.21 -23.62 15.84
N PHE A 130 -22.00 -24.12 15.55
CA PHE A 130 -21.06 -23.48 14.64
C PHE A 130 -21.62 -23.28 13.24
N ASN A 131 -22.41 -24.21 12.72
CA ASN A 131 -23.00 -24.13 11.38
C ASN A 131 -24.13 -23.09 11.26
N GLN A 132 -24.52 -22.43 12.36
CA GLN A 132 -25.43 -21.29 12.36
C GLN A 132 -24.70 -19.94 12.34
N LEU A 133 -23.37 -19.94 12.48
CA LEU A 133 -22.56 -18.72 12.40
C LEU A 133 -22.30 -18.28 10.96
N VAL A 134 -22.17 -19.22 10.05
CA VAL A 134 -21.77 -18.97 8.68
C VAL A 134 -22.69 -19.67 7.68
N ASN A 135 -22.93 -19.02 6.57
CA ASN A 135 -23.51 -19.60 5.37
C ASN A 135 -22.38 -20.09 4.47
N SER A 136 -22.13 -21.38 4.44
CA SER A 136 -21.11 -21.99 3.59
C SER A 136 -21.66 -22.35 2.21
N GLY A 137 -20.78 -22.62 1.25
CA GLY A 137 -21.17 -23.02 -0.09
C GLY A 137 -21.89 -21.90 -0.86
N GLN A 138 -21.41 -20.67 -0.72
CA GLN A 138 -21.98 -19.53 -1.42
C GLN A 138 -21.18 -19.20 -2.68
N SER A 139 -21.86 -18.87 -3.76
CA SER A 139 -21.25 -18.33 -4.96
C SER A 139 -20.89 -16.85 -4.80
N SER A 140 -21.70 -16.07 -4.09
CA SER A 140 -21.40 -14.67 -3.79
C SER A 140 -20.36 -14.56 -2.68
N ILE A 141 -19.28 -13.81 -2.91
CA ILE A 141 -18.20 -13.63 -1.96
C ILE A 141 -18.49 -12.51 -0.96
N LEU A 142 -19.30 -11.53 -1.33
CA LEU A 142 -19.71 -10.43 -0.45
C LEU A 142 -21.23 -10.42 -0.27
N ARG A 143 -21.71 -10.04 0.93
CA ARG A 143 -23.16 -9.93 1.23
C ARG A 143 -23.88 -8.94 0.32
N GLY A 144 -23.21 -7.84 -0.01
CA GLY A 144 -23.72 -6.80 -0.87
C GLY A 144 -22.65 -5.81 -1.25
N VAL A 145 -22.77 -5.30 -2.46
CA VAL A 145 -21.91 -4.25 -3.01
C VAL A 145 -22.75 -3.10 -3.54
N GLU A 146 -22.14 -1.98 -3.78
CA GLU A 146 -22.79 -0.84 -4.41
C GLU A 146 -23.22 -1.20 -5.85
N ASN A 147 -24.51 -0.96 -6.18
CA ASN A 147 -25.04 -1.44 -7.46
C ASN A 147 -24.47 -0.69 -8.64
N VAL A 148 -24.52 0.65 -8.63
CA VAL A 148 -23.99 1.52 -9.68
C VAL A 148 -23.40 2.75 -9.01
N VAL A 149 -22.20 3.13 -9.42
CA VAL A 149 -21.54 4.36 -9.00
C VAL A 149 -21.52 5.33 -10.18
N PHE A 150 -21.92 6.58 -9.93
CA PHE A 150 -21.87 7.65 -10.91
C PHE A 150 -20.66 8.53 -10.66
N GLU A 151 -19.89 8.77 -11.71
CA GLU A 151 -18.62 9.50 -11.68
C GLU A 151 -18.70 10.75 -12.58
N PRO A 152 -19.29 11.86 -12.10
CA PRO A 152 -19.31 13.10 -12.84
C PRO A 152 -17.93 13.75 -12.90
N ARG A 153 -17.60 14.39 -14.02
CA ARG A 153 -16.34 15.11 -14.26
C ARG A 153 -16.60 16.38 -15.05
N ILE A 154 -15.97 17.46 -14.60
CA ILE A 154 -16.04 18.77 -15.25
C ILE A 154 -14.62 19.29 -15.39
N GLY A 155 -14.29 19.80 -16.59
CA GLY A 155 -13.00 20.41 -16.85
C GLY A 155 -13.11 21.62 -17.78
N PHE A 156 -12.09 22.46 -17.75
CA PHE A 156 -11.96 23.58 -18.66
C PHE A 156 -10.51 23.83 -19.08
N ALA A 157 -10.34 24.42 -20.28
CA ALA A 157 -9.09 25.00 -20.74
C ALA A 157 -9.38 26.37 -21.33
N TRP A 158 -8.70 27.39 -20.80
CA TRP A 158 -8.94 28.78 -21.14
C TRP A 158 -7.64 29.53 -21.40
N SER A 159 -7.60 30.30 -22.52
CA SER A 159 -6.50 31.21 -22.89
C SER A 159 -6.97 32.65 -22.75
N PRO A 160 -6.87 33.26 -21.52
CA PRO A 160 -7.53 34.54 -21.23
C PRO A 160 -6.96 35.75 -21.98
N LEU A 161 -5.66 35.80 -22.16
CA LEU A 161 -4.95 36.99 -22.62
C LEU A 161 -4.42 36.84 -24.06
N ASP A 162 -3.64 35.78 -24.25
CA ASP A 162 -2.94 35.49 -25.52
C ASP A 162 -2.70 33.98 -25.64
N ASP A 163 -2.05 33.55 -26.73
CA ASP A 163 -1.71 32.13 -26.92
C ASP A 163 -0.57 31.64 -26.02
N LYS A 164 0.02 32.51 -25.18
CA LYS A 164 1.12 32.19 -24.27
C LYS A 164 0.66 31.82 -22.87
N THR A 165 -0.56 32.23 -22.49
CA THR A 165 -1.12 31.95 -21.15
C THR A 165 -2.29 31.01 -21.29
N VAL A 166 -2.23 29.88 -20.57
CA VAL A 166 -3.30 28.89 -20.50
C VAL A 166 -3.63 28.59 -19.04
N VAL A 167 -4.91 28.65 -18.71
CA VAL A 167 -5.46 28.23 -17.42
C VAL A 167 -6.28 26.97 -17.66
N ARG A 168 -5.99 25.91 -16.91
CA ARG A 168 -6.72 24.64 -16.99
C ARG A 168 -7.16 24.25 -15.59
N GLY A 169 -8.31 23.60 -15.51
CA GLY A 169 -8.76 23.03 -14.24
C GLY A 169 -9.86 22.02 -14.44
N GLY A 170 -10.09 21.25 -13.41
CA GLY A 170 -11.15 20.27 -13.41
C GLY A 170 -11.43 19.73 -12.02
N VAL A 171 -12.57 19.11 -11.90
CA VAL A 171 -13.00 18.33 -10.72
C VAL A 171 -13.73 17.09 -11.22
N GLY A 172 -13.51 15.97 -10.54
CA GLY A 172 -14.19 14.72 -10.88
C GLY A 172 -14.29 13.80 -9.69
N LEU A 173 -15.28 12.93 -9.74
CA LEU A 173 -15.40 11.77 -8.88
C LEU A 173 -14.86 10.54 -9.59
N PHE A 174 -14.08 9.75 -8.87
CA PHE A 174 -13.46 8.51 -9.35
C PHE A 174 -13.70 7.41 -8.32
N THR A 175 -13.76 6.17 -8.76
CA THR A 175 -13.91 5.01 -7.88
C THR A 175 -12.84 3.97 -8.16
N ASP A 176 -12.43 3.26 -7.10
CA ASP A 176 -11.59 2.08 -7.21
C ASP A 176 -12.40 0.80 -7.14
N LEU A 177 -11.86 -0.26 -7.75
CA LEU A 177 -12.38 -1.61 -7.62
C LEU A 177 -11.94 -2.22 -6.28
N TYR A 178 -12.68 -3.22 -5.82
CA TYR A 178 -12.25 -4.06 -4.71
C TYR A 178 -10.99 -4.84 -5.12
N PRO A 179 -9.94 -4.89 -4.26
CA PRO A 179 -8.78 -5.71 -4.52
C PRO A 179 -9.13 -7.19 -4.44
N GLY A 180 -8.55 -8.02 -5.32
CA GLY A 180 -8.77 -9.47 -5.32
C GLY A 180 -8.45 -10.13 -3.99
N THR A 181 -7.41 -9.67 -3.28
CA THR A 181 -7.01 -10.14 -1.96
C THR A 181 -8.09 -9.98 -0.88
N LEU A 182 -9.03 -9.03 -1.02
CA LEU A 182 -10.20 -8.94 -0.17
C LEU A 182 -11.07 -10.19 -0.33
N LEU A 183 -11.28 -10.62 -1.56
CA LEU A 183 -12.18 -11.73 -1.88
C LEU A 183 -11.61 -13.07 -1.40
N ASP A 184 -10.29 -13.25 -1.47
CA ASP A 184 -9.61 -14.46 -1.01
C ASP A 184 -9.87 -14.75 0.47
N ASN A 185 -10.00 -13.72 1.31
CA ASN A 185 -10.26 -13.90 2.74
C ASN A 185 -11.57 -14.64 3.01
N PHE A 186 -12.61 -14.41 2.21
CA PHE A 186 -13.93 -15.05 2.41
C PHE A 186 -13.99 -16.47 1.87
N THR A 187 -13.07 -16.88 1.02
CA THR A 187 -12.91 -18.27 0.61
C THR A 187 -12.11 -19.10 1.65
N THR A 188 -11.44 -18.41 2.59
CA THR A 188 -10.69 -19.04 3.68
C THR A 188 -11.45 -19.10 5.00
N ASN A 189 -12.70 -18.68 5.07
CA ASN A 189 -13.56 -18.87 6.24
C ASN A 189 -13.94 -20.34 6.43
N PHE A 190 -14.12 -20.73 7.69
CA PHE A 190 -14.64 -22.07 7.99
C PHE A 190 -16.08 -22.25 7.45
N PRO A 191 -16.50 -23.45 7.10
CA PRO A 191 -15.76 -24.71 7.12
C PRO A 191 -14.84 -24.92 5.92
N GLN A 192 -14.82 -24.00 4.93
CA GLN A 192 -14.06 -24.15 3.69
C GLN A 192 -12.56 -24.30 3.97
N VAL A 193 -12.03 -23.45 4.84
CA VAL A 193 -10.68 -23.57 5.38
C VAL A 193 -10.74 -23.43 6.90
N VAL A 194 -10.10 -24.33 7.60
CA VAL A 194 -9.98 -24.28 9.06
C VAL A 194 -8.51 -24.12 9.41
N SER A 195 -8.19 -23.17 10.28
CA SER A 195 -6.83 -22.83 10.67
C SER A 195 -6.61 -23.09 12.15
N PHE A 196 -5.56 -23.81 12.49
CA PHE A 196 -5.15 -24.04 13.87
C PHE A 196 -3.65 -23.76 14.05
N SER A 197 -3.29 -23.20 15.19
CA SER A 197 -1.90 -22.89 15.53
C SER A 197 -1.27 -23.99 16.37
N ILE A 198 -0.05 -24.39 15.98
CA ILE A 198 0.81 -25.25 16.79
C ILE A 198 1.55 -24.32 17.77
N PRO A 199 1.39 -24.52 19.09
CA PRO A 199 2.14 -23.75 20.08
C PRO A 199 3.55 -24.32 20.20
N GLY A 200 4.53 -23.93 19.46
CA GLY A 200 5.91 -24.43 19.61
C GLY A 200 6.08 -25.93 19.94
N GLY A 201 7.24 -26.49 19.71
CA GLY A 201 7.53 -27.89 20.02
C GLY A 201 7.72 -28.78 18.80
N THR A 202 7.63 -30.11 18.96
CA THR A 202 7.87 -31.04 17.84
C THR A 202 6.76 -30.98 16.78
N VAL A 203 7.17 -31.00 15.52
CA VAL A 203 6.27 -31.04 14.36
C VAL A 203 6.38 -32.37 13.59
N ASN A 204 7.20 -33.32 14.04
CA ASN A 204 7.35 -34.62 13.41
C ASN A 204 6.05 -35.45 13.54
N PRO A 205 5.35 -35.77 12.43
CA PRO A 205 4.07 -36.52 12.51
C PRO A 205 4.23 -37.95 13.03
N ALA A 206 5.45 -38.50 13.03
CA ALA A 206 5.70 -39.84 13.58
C ALA A 206 5.76 -39.87 15.12
N GLU A 207 5.85 -38.69 15.75
CA GLU A 207 5.91 -38.58 17.21
C GLU A 207 4.52 -38.40 17.81
N ALA A 208 4.21 -39.20 18.81
CA ALA A 208 2.98 -39.05 19.60
C ALA A 208 3.01 -37.70 20.31
N GLY A 209 1.94 -36.89 20.14
CA GLY A 209 1.85 -35.56 20.74
C GLY A 209 2.53 -34.44 19.93
N SER A 210 2.96 -34.70 18.69
CA SER A 210 3.45 -33.63 17.83
C SER A 210 2.36 -32.61 17.55
N GLY A 211 2.78 -31.33 17.36
CA GLY A 211 1.87 -30.24 17.07
C GLY A 211 1.07 -30.48 15.78
N VAL A 212 1.65 -31.16 14.79
CA VAL A 212 0.94 -31.52 13.54
C VAL A 212 -0.21 -32.47 13.81
N ASN A 213 0.02 -33.53 14.59
CA ASN A 213 -1.03 -34.49 14.96
C ASN A 213 -2.12 -33.84 15.81
N LEU A 214 -1.74 -32.93 16.71
CA LEU A 214 -2.70 -32.15 17.49
C LEU A 214 -3.64 -31.34 16.56
N VAL A 215 -3.11 -30.53 15.67
CA VAL A 215 -3.95 -29.69 14.81
C VAL A 215 -4.75 -30.48 13.78
N GLN A 216 -4.27 -31.65 13.33
CA GLN A 216 -5.06 -32.59 12.52
C GLN A 216 -6.26 -33.12 13.30
N GLY A 217 -6.04 -33.47 14.59
CA GLY A 217 -7.11 -33.87 15.51
C GLY A 217 -8.12 -32.75 15.75
N CYS A 218 -7.62 -31.48 15.90
CA CYS A 218 -8.48 -30.30 16.03
C CYS A 218 -9.35 -30.08 14.78
N ASN A 219 -8.76 -30.19 13.60
CA ASN A 219 -9.51 -30.06 12.35
C ASN A 219 -10.60 -31.14 12.22
N SER A 220 -10.26 -32.39 12.48
CA SER A 220 -11.23 -33.51 12.40
C SER A 220 -12.38 -33.33 13.37
N ALA A 221 -12.08 -32.91 14.61
CA ALA A 221 -13.11 -32.64 15.63
C ALA A 221 -13.99 -31.46 15.24
N PHE A 222 -13.38 -30.37 14.70
CA PHE A 222 -14.13 -29.20 14.25
C PHE A 222 -15.04 -29.49 13.06
N GLN A 223 -14.56 -30.20 12.05
CA GLN A 223 -15.38 -30.61 10.91
C GLN A 223 -16.56 -31.48 11.33
N THR A 224 -16.33 -32.39 12.28
CA THR A 224 -17.42 -33.23 12.87
C THR A 224 -18.44 -32.37 13.61
N ALA A 225 -17.96 -31.41 14.42
CA ALA A 225 -18.83 -30.51 15.16
C ALA A 225 -19.66 -29.60 14.23
N PHE A 226 -19.03 -29.05 13.22
CA PHE A 226 -19.69 -28.20 12.25
C PHE A 226 -20.79 -28.97 11.48
N ASN A 227 -20.42 -30.11 10.91
CA ASN A 227 -21.36 -30.94 10.12
C ASN A 227 -22.47 -31.55 10.98
N GLY A 228 -22.19 -31.86 12.24
CA GLY A 228 -23.13 -32.40 13.21
C GLY A 228 -24.01 -31.37 13.89
N GLY A 229 -23.85 -30.07 13.59
CA GLY A 229 -24.61 -29.00 14.26
C GLY A 229 -24.33 -28.94 15.77
N GLN A 230 -23.06 -29.14 16.17
CA GLN A 230 -22.64 -29.10 17.56
C GLN A 230 -22.29 -27.67 17.99
N ASN A 231 -22.46 -27.42 19.30
CA ASN A 231 -22.06 -26.17 19.92
C ASN A 231 -20.61 -26.23 20.46
N LEU A 232 -20.14 -25.11 21.01
CA LEU A 232 -18.77 -25.00 21.54
C LEU A 232 -18.46 -26.06 22.62
N ALA A 233 -19.35 -26.29 23.57
CA ALA A 233 -19.12 -27.25 24.64
C ALA A 233 -18.99 -28.69 24.10
N GLN A 234 -19.80 -29.07 23.13
CA GLN A 234 -19.74 -30.38 22.49
C GLN A 234 -18.45 -30.55 21.69
N TYR A 235 -18.02 -29.51 20.96
CA TYR A 235 -16.74 -29.50 20.26
C TYR A 235 -15.58 -29.68 21.26
N GLN A 236 -15.54 -28.85 22.30
CA GLN A 236 -14.46 -28.91 23.30
C GLN A 236 -14.38 -30.26 24.04
N ALA A 237 -15.50 -30.92 24.24
CA ALA A 237 -15.55 -32.26 24.86
C ALA A 237 -14.99 -33.36 23.92
N ALA A 238 -15.08 -33.19 22.61
CA ALA A 238 -14.63 -34.15 21.60
C ALA A 238 -13.23 -33.88 21.07
N ALA A 239 -12.80 -32.60 21.08
CA ALA A 239 -11.52 -32.18 20.54
C ALA A 239 -10.35 -32.55 21.46
N PRO A 240 -9.16 -32.82 20.92
CA PRO A 240 -7.95 -32.93 21.71
C PRO A 240 -7.71 -31.69 22.60
N ALA A 241 -7.13 -31.94 23.78
CA ALA A 241 -6.80 -30.84 24.68
C ALA A 241 -5.82 -29.84 24.00
N GLY A 242 -6.10 -28.56 24.11
CA GLY A 242 -5.33 -27.50 23.45
C GLY A 242 -5.84 -27.06 22.07
N CYS A 243 -6.92 -27.67 21.56
CA CYS A 243 -7.57 -27.18 20.35
C CYS A 243 -8.22 -25.82 20.58
N GLY A 244 -7.86 -24.85 19.75
CA GLY A 244 -8.54 -23.56 19.63
C GLY A 244 -9.82 -23.64 18.80
N VAL A 245 -10.32 -22.47 18.42
CA VAL A 245 -11.44 -22.27 17.48
C VAL A 245 -10.94 -21.50 16.25
N PRO A 246 -11.58 -21.65 15.08
CA PRO A 246 -11.11 -20.98 13.86
C PRO A 246 -11.38 -19.47 13.89
N PRO A 247 -10.60 -18.68 13.13
CA PRO A 247 -10.87 -17.27 12.91
C PRO A 247 -12.02 -17.05 11.92
N LEU A 248 -12.49 -15.80 11.83
CA LEU A 248 -13.56 -15.40 10.93
C LEU A 248 -13.21 -14.09 10.23
N PHE A 249 -13.32 -14.08 8.91
CA PHE A 249 -13.38 -12.85 8.13
C PHE A 249 -14.83 -12.41 7.95
N ASP A 250 -15.11 -11.18 8.29
CA ASP A 250 -16.45 -10.61 8.24
C ASP A 250 -16.50 -9.34 7.40
N VAL A 251 -17.65 -9.04 6.93
CA VAL A 251 -17.99 -7.78 6.27
C VAL A 251 -19.24 -7.24 6.90
N GLY A 252 -19.30 -5.92 7.06
CA GLY A 252 -20.52 -5.25 7.46
C GLY A 252 -21.68 -5.57 6.51
N SER A 253 -22.79 -4.90 6.64
CA SER A 253 -23.99 -5.19 5.84
C SER A 253 -23.77 -5.01 4.33
N LYS A 254 -22.94 -4.05 3.94
CA LYS A 254 -22.63 -3.71 2.54
C LYS A 254 -21.28 -3.04 2.46
N LEU A 255 -20.47 -3.40 1.45
CA LEU A 255 -19.29 -2.63 1.06
C LEU A 255 -19.62 -1.68 -0.08
N THR A 256 -19.09 -0.46 0.01
CA THR A 256 -19.11 0.55 -1.04
C THR A 256 -17.75 0.65 -1.70
N ASN A 257 -17.69 0.98 -2.98
CA ASN A 257 -16.43 1.22 -3.66
C ASN A 257 -15.72 2.43 -3.03
N PRO A 258 -14.41 2.38 -2.81
CA PRO A 258 -13.64 3.57 -2.47
C PRO A 258 -13.84 4.68 -3.49
N LYS A 259 -14.01 5.90 -3.03
CA LYS A 259 -14.30 7.07 -3.86
C LYS A 259 -13.26 8.16 -3.65
N PHE A 260 -12.91 8.83 -4.73
CA PHE A 260 -11.93 9.91 -4.72
C PHE A 260 -12.49 11.11 -5.48
N VAL A 261 -12.68 12.22 -4.77
CA VAL A 261 -12.93 13.51 -5.39
C VAL A 261 -11.57 14.15 -5.68
N GLU A 262 -11.27 14.34 -6.96
CA GLU A 262 -10.02 14.93 -7.39
C GLU A 262 -10.27 16.27 -8.07
N TRP A 263 -9.41 17.24 -7.81
CA TRP A 263 -9.47 18.55 -8.46
C TRP A 263 -8.08 19.09 -8.74
N ASN A 264 -7.98 19.87 -9.80
CA ASN A 264 -6.75 20.56 -10.15
C ASN A 264 -7.01 21.93 -10.73
N LEU A 265 -6.02 22.82 -10.59
CA LEU A 265 -5.96 24.11 -11.25
C LEU A 265 -4.52 24.39 -11.66
N GLU A 266 -4.31 24.58 -12.95
CA GLU A 266 -3.01 24.86 -13.53
C GLU A 266 -3.00 26.18 -14.29
N VAL A 267 -1.95 26.96 -14.06
CA VAL A 267 -1.64 28.15 -14.86
C VAL A 267 -0.31 27.93 -15.55
N GLN A 268 -0.31 28.03 -16.87
CA GLN A 268 0.88 27.93 -17.71
C GLN A 268 1.14 29.27 -18.43
N HIS A 269 2.40 29.71 -18.45
CA HIS A 269 2.80 30.88 -19.21
C HIS A 269 4.13 30.64 -19.92
N THR A 270 4.17 30.97 -21.21
CA THR A 270 5.38 30.87 -22.03
C THR A 270 6.08 32.24 -22.13
N PHE A 271 7.25 32.35 -21.51
CA PHE A 271 8.11 33.55 -21.62
C PHE A 271 8.98 33.47 -22.87
N GLY A 272 8.92 34.50 -23.69
CA GLY A 272 9.65 34.50 -24.96
C GLY A 272 9.23 33.37 -25.88
N LYS A 273 10.21 32.56 -26.35
CA LYS A 273 10.00 31.42 -27.26
C LYS A 273 10.44 30.08 -26.66
N SER A 274 11.07 30.10 -25.51
CA SER A 274 11.81 28.92 -25.02
C SER A 274 11.58 28.58 -23.56
N THR A 275 10.95 29.43 -22.76
CA THR A 275 10.76 29.19 -21.33
C THR A 275 9.28 29.04 -21.01
N LEU A 276 8.89 27.88 -20.48
CA LEU A 276 7.54 27.61 -19.98
C LEU A 276 7.58 27.55 -18.45
N LEU A 277 6.73 28.33 -17.81
CA LEU A 277 6.41 28.23 -16.38
C LEU A 277 5.02 27.60 -16.24
N SER A 278 4.91 26.60 -15.37
CA SER A 278 3.63 26.02 -14.95
C SER A 278 3.55 26.03 -13.43
N ILE A 279 2.40 26.44 -12.90
CA ILE A 279 2.03 26.32 -11.48
C ILE A 279 0.75 25.51 -11.45
N ASN A 280 0.82 24.33 -10.84
CA ASN A 280 -0.29 23.40 -10.76
C ASN A 280 -0.61 23.11 -9.28
N TYR A 281 -1.84 23.35 -8.89
CA TYR A 281 -2.41 22.89 -7.62
C TYR A 281 -3.26 21.65 -7.87
N VAL A 282 -3.05 20.61 -7.06
CA VAL A 282 -3.81 19.36 -7.09
C VAL A 282 -4.34 19.07 -5.68
N GLY A 283 -5.59 18.68 -5.61
CA GLY A 283 -6.19 18.17 -4.38
C GLY A 283 -6.94 16.87 -4.64
N ASN A 284 -6.97 16.03 -3.62
CA ASN A 284 -7.70 14.77 -3.61
C ASN A 284 -8.32 14.56 -2.23
N HIS A 285 -9.57 14.08 -2.22
CA HIS A 285 -10.24 13.59 -1.02
C HIS A 285 -10.78 12.20 -1.28
N GLY A 286 -10.17 11.20 -0.65
CA GLY A 286 -10.64 9.82 -0.66
C GLY A 286 -11.57 9.55 0.51
N TYR A 287 -12.66 8.83 0.27
CA TYR A 287 -13.60 8.38 1.29
C TYR A 287 -14.15 6.99 0.94
N ASP A 288 -14.82 6.34 1.89
CA ASP A 288 -15.22 4.94 1.77
C ASP A 288 -14.04 4.00 1.49
N ILE A 289 -12.80 4.37 1.87
CA ILE A 289 -11.63 3.54 1.68
C ILE A 289 -11.72 2.33 2.61
N LEU A 290 -11.27 1.18 2.10
CA LEU A 290 -11.31 -0.07 2.85
C LEU A 290 -10.36 -0.03 4.04
N LEU A 291 -10.85 -0.48 5.18
CA LEU A 291 -10.12 -0.59 6.44
C LEU A 291 -10.54 -1.89 7.12
N VAL A 292 -9.62 -2.56 7.78
CA VAL A 292 -9.89 -3.76 8.58
C VAL A 292 -9.98 -3.39 10.05
N ASN A 293 -11.07 -3.78 10.72
CA ASN A 293 -11.15 -3.79 12.17
C ASN A 293 -10.80 -5.22 12.66
N PRO A 294 -9.62 -5.42 13.26
CA PRO A 294 -9.20 -6.73 13.76
C PRO A 294 -9.65 -7.01 15.21
N TYR A 295 -10.35 -6.07 15.83
CA TYR A 295 -10.60 -6.08 17.27
C TYR A 295 -11.99 -6.55 17.68
N LEU A 296 -12.88 -6.92 16.76
CA LEU A 296 -14.27 -7.22 17.10
C LEU A 296 -14.42 -8.37 18.10
N ASN A 297 -13.53 -9.35 18.03
CA ASN A 297 -13.49 -10.45 19.00
C ASN A 297 -12.23 -10.40 19.88
N ALA A 298 -11.54 -9.27 19.88
CA ALA A 298 -10.37 -9.07 20.72
C ALA A 298 -10.78 -8.92 22.18
N PHE A 299 -9.96 -9.46 23.04
CA PHE A 299 -10.13 -9.34 24.48
C PHE A 299 -8.77 -9.27 25.16
N CYS A 300 -8.75 -8.78 26.37
CA CYS A 300 -7.53 -8.70 27.13
C CYS A 300 -7.76 -8.92 28.62
N THR A 301 -7.15 -9.97 29.17
CA THR A 301 -7.14 -10.16 30.60
C THR A 301 -6.24 -9.13 31.27
N THR A 302 -6.59 -8.67 32.47
CA THR A 302 -5.81 -7.68 33.22
C THR A 302 -4.34 -8.08 33.43
N ALA A 303 -4.04 -9.36 33.43
CA ALA A 303 -2.68 -9.89 33.57
C ALA A 303 -1.83 -9.73 32.30
N ALA A 304 -2.46 -9.72 31.12
CA ALA A 304 -1.77 -9.67 29.82
C ALA A 304 -1.61 -8.23 29.29
N CYS A 305 -2.58 -7.35 29.53
CA CYS A 305 -2.62 -6.01 28.96
C CYS A 305 -2.23 -4.89 29.95
N GLY A 306 -1.91 -5.21 31.18
CA GLY A 306 -1.69 -4.18 32.20
C GLY A 306 -2.96 -3.36 32.49
N SER A 307 -2.78 -2.22 33.17
CA SER A 307 -3.90 -1.42 33.65
C SER A 307 -4.43 -0.38 32.64
N GLY A 308 -3.93 -0.34 31.40
CA GLY A 308 -4.16 0.77 30.49
C GLY A 308 -5.05 0.49 29.27
N PHE A 309 -5.30 -0.77 28.91
CA PHE A 309 -6.08 -1.12 27.70
C PHE A 309 -7.53 -1.44 28.03
N THR A 310 -8.24 -0.46 28.54
CA THR A 310 -9.63 -0.59 28.99
C THR A 310 -10.66 -0.64 27.84
N GLU A 311 -10.25 -0.36 26.62
CA GLU A 311 -11.13 -0.42 25.43
C GLU A 311 -11.47 -1.86 25.02
N LEU A 312 -10.72 -2.85 25.47
CA LEU A 312 -11.00 -4.26 25.19
C LEU A 312 -11.74 -4.93 26.35
N PRO A 313 -12.67 -5.86 26.06
CA PRO A 313 -13.32 -6.65 27.10
C PRO A 313 -12.34 -7.63 27.74
N LEU A 314 -12.68 -8.14 28.93
CA LEU A 314 -11.85 -9.12 29.65
C LEU A 314 -11.94 -10.54 29.06
N THR A 315 -12.96 -10.84 28.27
CA THR A 315 -13.20 -12.12 27.63
C THR A 315 -13.62 -11.91 26.18
N ALA A 316 -13.34 -12.90 25.32
CA ALA A 316 -13.80 -12.83 23.94
C ALA A 316 -15.31 -12.60 23.86
N PRO A 317 -15.79 -11.63 23.07
CA PRO A 317 -17.22 -11.43 22.83
C PRO A 317 -17.92 -12.71 22.35
N ASP A 318 -17.30 -13.46 21.46
CA ASP A 318 -17.79 -14.75 20.99
C ASP A 318 -16.71 -15.83 21.16
N ALA A 319 -16.93 -16.76 22.07
CA ALA A 319 -15.97 -17.83 22.34
C ALA A 319 -15.90 -18.92 21.24
N ARG A 320 -16.82 -18.91 20.27
CA ARG A 320 -16.88 -19.90 19.16
C ARG A 320 -15.90 -19.58 18.04
N VAL A 321 -15.36 -18.38 18.01
CA VAL A 321 -14.38 -17.95 17.00
C VAL A 321 -13.16 -17.35 17.66
N ALA A 322 -12.01 -17.44 16.99
CA ALA A 322 -10.78 -16.79 17.42
C ALA A 322 -10.78 -15.29 17.02
N ALA A 323 -9.83 -14.86 16.22
CA ALA A 323 -9.84 -13.51 15.69
C ALA A 323 -11.01 -13.27 14.72
N VAL A 324 -11.59 -12.09 14.77
CA VAL A 324 -12.56 -11.61 13.77
C VAL A 324 -11.99 -10.39 13.11
N GLN A 325 -11.83 -10.47 11.79
CA GLN A 325 -11.37 -9.35 10.96
C GLN A 325 -12.54 -8.85 10.13
N GLN A 326 -13.04 -7.66 10.46
CA GLN A 326 -14.13 -7.07 9.70
C GLN A 326 -13.64 -6.01 8.73
N PHE A 327 -14.00 -6.17 7.47
CA PHE A 327 -13.77 -5.17 6.43
C PHE A 327 -14.86 -4.11 6.44
N THR A 328 -14.44 -2.86 6.48
CA THR A 328 -15.32 -1.68 6.54
C THR A 328 -14.89 -0.62 5.54
N ASN A 329 -15.75 0.36 5.29
CA ASN A 329 -15.47 1.54 4.48
C ASN A 329 -15.17 2.77 5.38
N ALA A 330 -14.49 2.59 6.49
CA ALA A 330 -14.20 3.64 7.47
C ALA A 330 -12.95 4.49 7.14
N GLY A 331 -12.26 4.16 6.04
CA GLY A 331 -11.05 4.85 5.63
C GLY A 331 -11.31 6.13 4.85
N PHE A 332 -10.43 7.11 5.05
CA PHE A 332 -10.41 8.35 4.27
C PHE A 332 -9.00 8.91 4.13
N SER A 333 -8.82 9.75 3.11
CA SER A 333 -7.54 10.41 2.83
C SER A 333 -7.74 11.82 2.31
N ASN A 334 -6.75 12.68 2.51
CA ASN A 334 -6.69 14.01 1.93
C ASN A 334 -5.29 14.27 1.38
N TYR A 335 -5.22 14.89 0.21
CA TYR A 335 -3.98 15.35 -0.38
C TYR A 335 -4.14 16.76 -0.93
N HIS A 336 -3.16 17.61 -0.66
CA HIS A 336 -3.03 18.93 -1.25
C HIS A 336 -1.58 19.14 -1.68
N GLY A 337 -1.38 19.55 -2.93
CA GLY A 337 -0.05 19.80 -3.47
C GLY A 337 -0.01 20.94 -4.45
N VAL A 338 1.06 21.73 -4.38
CA VAL A 338 1.40 22.74 -5.39
C VAL A 338 2.71 22.32 -6.04
N THR A 339 2.72 22.27 -7.37
CA THR A 339 3.93 22.01 -8.17
C THR A 339 4.24 23.21 -9.04
N VAL A 340 5.45 23.72 -8.92
CA VAL A 340 6.01 24.73 -9.81
C VAL A 340 6.99 24.04 -10.75
N SER A 341 6.74 24.17 -12.06
CA SER A 341 7.58 23.59 -13.12
C SER A 341 8.13 24.67 -14.02
N VAL A 342 9.43 24.66 -14.26
CA VAL A 342 10.09 25.50 -15.24
C VAL A 342 10.73 24.62 -16.30
N GLN A 343 10.36 24.82 -17.54
CA GLN A 343 10.97 24.14 -18.68
C GLN A 343 11.65 25.17 -19.58
N GLN A 344 12.95 24.98 -19.79
CA GLN A 344 13.77 25.76 -20.68
C GLN A 344 14.15 24.92 -21.90
N ASN A 345 13.86 25.39 -23.10
CA ASN A 345 14.22 24.74 -24.36
C ASN A 345 15.29 25.57 -25.10
N LEU A 346 16.42 24.93 -25.41
CA LEU A 346 17.50 25.42 -26.25
C LEU A 346 17.92 26.90 -26.03
N TRP A 347 18.12 27.30 -24.79
CA TRP A 347 18.68 28.61 -24.48
C TRP A 347 20.21 28.51 -24.36
N HIS A 348 20.95 29.08 -25.29
CA HIS A 348 22.41 28.97 -25.34
C HIS A 348 22.95 27.54 -25.21
N GLY A 349 22.30 26.59 -25.87
CA GLY A 349 22.64 25.18 -25.82
C GLY A 349 22.08 24.41 -24.61
N LEU A 350 21.38 25.09 -23.68
CA LEU A 350 20.79 24.50 -22.50
C LEU A 350 19.31 24.12 -22.73
N SER A 351 18.99 22.89 -22.49
CA SER A 351 17.62 22.39 -22.27
C SER A 351 17.52 21.83 -20.85
N ALA A 352 16.57 22.32 -20.08
CA ALA A 352 16.41 21.93 -18.68
C ALA A 352 14.94 21.91 -18.27
N ARG A 353 14.61 21.04 -17.32
CA ARG A 353 13.33 21.06 -16.61
C ARG A 353 13.61 21.01 -15.12
N PHE A 354 12.96 21.87 -14.40
CA PHE A 354 12.97 21.96 -12.96
C PHE A 354 11.54 21.81 -12.44
N ASN A 355 11.33 20.96 -11.43
CA ASN A 355 10.04 20.81 -10.76
C ASN A 355 10.27 20.89 -9.25
N TYR A 356 9.46 21.68 -8.60
CA TYR A 356 9.38 21.76 -7.16
C TYR A 356 7.95 21.52 -6.71
N SER A 357 7.75 20.57 -5.80
CA SER A 357 6.44 20.28 -5.21
C SER A 357 6.49 20.52 -3.70
N TYR A 358 5.48 21.21 -3.21
CA TYR A 358 5.13 21.30 -1.79
C TYR A 358 3.79 20.63 -1.60
N SER A 359 3.73 19.61 -0.74
CA SER A 359 2.49 18.84 -0.56
C SER A 359 2.29 18.35 0.87
N HIS A 360 1.08 17.95 1.14
CA HIS A 360 0.68 17.28 2.37
C HIS A 360 -0.37 16.22 2.09
N ALA A 361 -0.08 15.01 2.53
CA ALA A 361 -0.99 13.87 2.51
C ALA A 361 -1.33 13.46 3.95
N THR A 362 -2.61 13.27 4.22
CA THR A 362 -3.13 12.78 5.50
C THR A 362 -4.15 11.68 5.27
N ASP A 363 -4.20 10.71 6.14
CA ASP A 363 -5.18 9.62 6.08
C ASP A 363 -5.33 8.92 7.45
N ASN A 364 -6.27 7.99 7.53
CA ASN A 364 -6.41 7.06 8.64
C ASN A 364 -6.18 5.60 8.23
N VAL A 365 -5.66 5.38 7.00
CA VAL A 365 -5.57 4.04 6.39
C VAL A 365 -4.15 3.53 6.19
N SER A 366 -3.11 4.36 6.24
CA SER A 366 -1.73 3.87 6.15
C SER A 366 -1.21 3.34 7.50
N ASN A 367 -0.28 2.38 7.46
CA ASN A 367 0.16 1.60 8.63
C ASN A 367 1.12 2.31 9.59
N GLY A 368 1.33 3.62 9.42
CA GLY A 368 2.21 4.37 10.31
C GLY A 368 3.70 4.11 10.09
N GLY A 369 4.10 3.70 8.89
CA GLY A 369 5.49 3.43 8.53
C GLY A 369 6.10 2.21 9.24
N VAL A 370 5.27 1.40 9.91
CA VAL A 370 5.70 0.19 10.64
C VAL A 370 5.94 -0.96 9.69
N LEU A 371 5.10 -1.06 8.66
CA LEU A 371 5.21 -2.08 7.63
C LEU A 371 5.64 -1.42 6.32
N ALA A 372 6.60 -2.03 5.63
CA ALA A 372 6.87 -1.66 4.25
C ALA A 372 5.60 -1.88 3.41
N TYR A 373 5.34 -0.98 2.47
CA TYR A 373 4.26 -1.19 1.51
C TYR A 373 4.46 -2.55 0.83
N SER A 374 3.47 -3.41 0.96
CA SER A 374 3.47 -4.76 0.40
C SER A 374 2.19 -4.94 -0.39
N GLU A 375 2.30 -5.48 -1.58
CA GLU A 375 1.14 -5.87 -2.41
C GLU A 375 0.26 -6.94 -1.74
N PHE A 376 0.79 -7.64 -0.74
CA PHE A 376 0.05 -8.62 0.07
C PHE A 376 -0.77 -7.99 1.21
N ASN A 377 -0.48 -6.76 1.61
CA ASN A 377 -1.17 -6.02 2.67
C ASN A 377 -1.88 -4.79 2.08
N SER A 378 -2.72 -5.01 1.09
CA SER A 378 -3.41 -3.94 0.37
C SER A 378 -4.54 -3.28 1.17
N ILE A 379 -5.01 -3.90 2.25
CA ILE A 379 -6.07 -3.38 3.13
C ILE A 379 -5.50 -3.24 4.53
N LEU A 380 -5.58 -2.03 5.07
CA LEU A 380 -4.87 -1.65 6.29
C LEU A 380 -5.74 -1.83 7.53
N ASN A 381 -5.08 -2.13 8.66
CA ASN A 381 -5.75 -2.38 9.92
C ASN A 381 -6.02 -1.08 10.68
N GLN A 382 -7.20 -1.00 11.29
CA GLN A 382 -7.55 0.02 12.28
C GLN A 382 -6.63 -0.10 13.50
N ILE A 383 -6.10 1.03 14.00
CA ILE A 383 -5.17 1.04 15.14
C ILE A 383 -5.93 1.06 16.47
N ASN A 384 -7.04 1.79 16.54
CA ASN A 384 -7.86 1.88 17.76
C ASN A 384 -9.12 1.03 17.63
N PRO A 385 -9.44 0.14 18.59
CA PRO A 385 -10.60 -0.74 18.54
C PRO A 385 -11.94 -0.03 18.36
N ALA A 386 -12.12 1.12 19.03
CA ALA A 386 -13.38 1.83 19.10
C ALA A 386 -13.50 2.98 18.09
N ASN A 387 -12.38 3.51 17.59
CA ASN A 387 -12.38 4.72 16.77
C ASN A 387 -11.42 4.64 15.59
N PRO A 388 -11.88 4.34 14.37
CA PRO A 388 -11.04 4.32 13.18
C PRO A 388 -10.39 5.68 12.87
N ASN A 389 -11.01 6.78 13.29
CA ASN A 389 -10.51 8.14 13.06
C ASN A 389 -9.38 8.53 14.02
N ALA A 390 -9.15 7.79 15.09
CA ALA A 390 -8.00 8.02 15.98
C ALA A 390 -6.65 7.84 15.26
N SER A 391 -6.64 7.13 14.13
CA SER A 391 -5.44 6.93 13.30
C SER A 391 -5.17 8.08 12.32
N TYR A 392 -5.98 9.14 12.31
CA TYR A 392 -5.80 10.24 11.37
C TYR A 392 -4.50 11.01 11.63
N ALA A 393 -3.60 10.99 10.65
CA ALA A 393 -2.30 11.63 10.71
C ALA A 393 -1.71 11.83 9.30
N SER A 394 -0.44 12.25 9.19
CA SER A 394 0.28 12.22 7.92
C SER A 394 0.30 10.80 7.35
N SER A 395 0.07 10.66 6.04
CA SER A 395 0.21 9.38 5.34
C SER A 395 1.66 8.90 5.37
N ASP A 396 1.89 7.58 5.28
CA ASP A 396 3.24 6.99 5.27
C ASP A 396 4.15 7.53 4.16
N TYR A 397 3.55 8.00 3.07
CA TYR A 397 4.22 8.58 1.90
C TYR A 397 4.10 10.12 1.82
N ASP A 398 3.77 10.79 2.92
CA ASP A 398 3.69 12.26 2.96
C ASP A 398 5.07 12.89 2.75
N LEU A 399 5.23 13.59 1.63
CA LEU A 399 6.43 14.35 1.28
C LEU A 399 6.12 15.83 1.28
N ARG A 400 6.70 16.58 2.23
CA ARG A 400 6.49 18.02 2.33
C ARG A 400 7.15 18.80 1.21
N HIS A 401 8.38 18.45 0.87
CA HIS A 401 9.15 19.10 -0.17
C HIS A 401 9.78 18.04 -1.06
N GLN A 402 9.59 18.20 -2.35
CA GLN A 402 10.24 17.39 -3.38
C GLN A 402 10.75 18.31 -4.48
N LEU A 403 11.98 18.08 -4.93
CA LEU A 403 12.61 18.84 -5.99
C LEU A 403 13.25 17.86 -6.97
N SER A 404 12.96 18.04 -8.25
CA SER A 404 13.61 17.30 -9.32
C SER A 404 14.05 18.23 -10.44
N ALA A 405 15.21 17.97 -11.00
CA ALA A 405 15.69 18.67 -12.18
C ALA A 405 16.38 17.69 -13.13
N ASN A 406 16.27 17.97 -14.41
CA ASN A 406 17.05 17.33 -15.45
C ASN A 406 17.54 18.39 -16.44
N TYR A 407 18.73 18.21 -16.96
CA TYR A 407 19.31 19.14 -17.91
C TYR A 407 20.21 18.45 -18.91
N VAL A 408 20.27 19.04 -20.08
CA VAL A 408 21.26 18.77 -21.14
C VAL A 408 21.80 20.10 -21.61
N TRP A 409 23.11 20.27 -21.53
CA TRP A 409 23.78 21.50 -21.91
C TRP A 409 24.90 21.21 -22.90
N ASP A 410 24.68 21.58 -24.14
CA ASP A 410 25.72 21.64 -25.17
C ASP A 410 26.54 22.93 -24.95
N LEU A 411 27.76 22.77 -24.47
CA LEU A 411 28.61 23.90 -24.13
C LEU A 411 28.90 24.74 -25.38
N PRO A 412 28.49 26.04 -25.43
CA PRO A 412 28.58 26.84 -26.62
C PRO A 412 30.01 27.42 -26.83
N VAL A 413 31.02 26.59 -26.64
CA VAL A 413 32.43 26.99 -26.78
C VAL A 413 32.76 27.06 -28.26
N LYS A 414 33.10 28.28 -28.73
CA LYS A 414 33.60 28.56 -30.09
C LYS A 414 34.94 29.28 -30.00
N VAL A 415 35.97 28.64 -30.56
CA VAL A 415 37.32 29.17 -30.57
C VAL A 415 37.82 29.19 -32.02
N SER A 416 38.46 30.28 -32.46
CA SER A 416 38.93 30.45 -33.85
C SER A 416 40.07 29.49 -34.21
N ASN A 417 40.87 29.08 -33.24
CA ASN A 417 41.93 28.10 -33.46
C ASN A 417 41.37 26.69 -33.56
N HIS A 418 41.65 26.02 -34.67
CA HIS A 418 41.12 24.67 -34.97
C HIS A 418 41.50 23.62 -33.91
N TRP A 419 42.73 23.63 -33.43
CA TRP A 419 43.20 22.69 -32.40
C TRP A 419 42.52 22.94 -31.04
N LEU A 420 42.42 24.22 -30.67
CA LEU A 420 41.70 24.58 -29.44
C LEU A 420 40.20 24.31 -29.57
N GLN A 421 39.59 24.53 -30.74
CA GLN A 421 38.21 24.16 -30.99
C GLN A 421 37.99 22.65 -30.87
N SER A 422 38.91 21.83 -31.38
CA SER A 422 38.85 20.36 -31.25
C SER A 422 39.00 19.91 -29.81
N LEU A 423 39.73 20.63 -28.97
CA LEU A 423 39.92 20.32 -27.56
C LEU A 423 38.77 20.84 -26.68
N LEU A 424 38.35 22.09 -26.88
CA LEU A 424 37.43 22.78 -25.99
C LEU A 424 35.98 22.75 -26.47
N GLY A 425 35.71 22.58 -27.77
CA GLY A 425 34.37 22.46 -28.33
C GLY A 425 33.79 21.07 -28.27
N GLY A 426 32.49 20.94 -28.52
CA GLY A 426 31.79 19.64 -28.63
C GLY A 426 31.56 18.91 -27.30
N TRP A 427 31.69 19.57 -26.17
CA TRP A 427 31.34 19.05 -24.88
C TRP A 427 29.85 19.18 -24.60
N GLN A 428 29.27 18.14 -24.01
CA GLN A 428 27.91 18.16 -23.48
C GLN A 428 27.93 17.66 -22.02
N ILE A 429 27.23 18.38 -21.17
CA ILE A 429 26.95 17.98 -19.79
C ILE A 429 25.46 17.70 -19.70
N ALA A 430 25.08 16.52 -19.20
CA ALA A 430 23.70 16.20 -18.88
C ALA A 430 23.63 15.67 -17.46
N GLY A 431 22.50 15.82 -16.81
CA GLY A 431 22.37 15.29 -15.47
C GLY A 431 20.95 15.35 -14.95
N THR A 432 20.81 14.67 -13.81
CA THR A 432 19.59 14.67 -13.00
C THR A 432 19.92 15.11 -11.59
N PHE A 433 18.96 15.71 -10.95
CA PHE A 433 19.01 16.10 -9.56
C PHE A 433 17.67 15.72 -8.91
N PHE A 434 17.72 15.09 -7.74
CA PHE A 434 16.53 14.75 -6.99
C PHE A 434 16.76 15.00 -5.50
N TYR A 435 15.81 15.66 -4.86
CA TYR A 435 15.76 15.87 -3.42
C TYR A 435 14.33 15.68 -2.90
N ARG A 436 14.18 15.08 -1.74
CA ARG A 436 12.94 15.05 -0.97
C ARG A 436 13.20 15.11 0.53
N THR A 437 12.22 15.59 1.28
CA THR A 437 12.20 15.48 2.73
C THR A 437 12.03 14.03 3.18
N GLY A 438 12.31 13.75 4.45
CA GLY A 438 12.13 12.43 5.05
C GLY A 438 10.66 11.98 5.08
N PHE A 439 10.44 10.67 4.99
CA PHE A 439 9.13 10.07 5.20
C PHE A 439 8.75 10.10 6.68
N PRO A 440 7.46 10.25 6.98
CA PRO A 440 6.97 10.02 8.33
C PRO A 440 7.06 8.54 8.70
N PHE A 441 7.12 8.28 10.00
CA PHE A 441 7.06 6.94 10.56
C PHE A 441 6.54 6.98 12.01
N SER A 442 6.05 5.82 12.47
CA SER A 442 5.60 5.61 13.84
C SER A 442 6.65 4.81 14.61
N ILE A 443 6.72 5.03 15.92
CA ILE A 443 7.51 4.20 16.82
C ILE A 443 6.54 3.32 17.60
N VAL A 444 6.79 2.00 17.64
CA VAL A 444 5.88 1.01 18.21
C VAL A 444 6.51 0.28 19.39
N ASP A 445 5.67 -0.01 20.37
CA ASP A 445 5.95 -0.95 21.44
C ASP A 445 5.62 -2.38 20.97
N GLY A 446 6.61 -3.08 20.47
CA GLY A 446 6.45 -4.45 19.99
C GLY A 446 6.15 -5.46 21.10
N GLN A 447 6.43 -5.12 22.37
CA GLN A 447 6.07 -5.98 23.51
C GLN A 447 4.56 -5.92 23.78
N GLN A 448 3.96 -4.74 23.68
CA GLN A 448 2.51 -4.60 23.82
C GLN A 448 1.77 -5.28 22.67
N GLU A 449 2.29 -5.18 21.45
CA GLU A 449 1.81 -5.94 20.31
C GLU A 449 1.85 -7.45 20.57
N ALA A 450 2.96 -7.98 21.06
CA ALA A 450 3.11 -9.38 21.40
C ALA A 450 2.15 -9.83 22.51
N ASN A 451 1.90 -9.01 23.52
CA ASN A 451 0.97 -9.30 24.60
C ASN A 451 -0.49 -9.31 24.12
N LEU A 452 -0.87 -8.41 23.25
CA LEU A 452 -2.18 -8.41 22.60
C LEU A 452 -2.32 -9.61 21.68
N ALA A 453 -1.27 -9.95 20.95
CA ALA A 453 -1.20 -11.09 20.05
C ALA A 453 -1.31 -12.44 20.77
N GLY A 454 -0.75 -12.57 21.96
CA GLY A 454 -0.85 -13.78 22.80
C GLY A 454 -2.29 -14.16 23.19
N ASN A 455 -3.25 -13.26 22.98
CA ASN A 455 -4.67 -13.44 23.30
C ASN A 455 -5.56 -13.68 22.06
N ASN A 456 -5.14 -14.47 21.10
CA ASN A 456 -5.87 -14.90 19.89
C ASN A 456 -5.89 -13.92 18.70
N LEU A 457 -5.22 -12.78 18.77
CA LEU A 457 -5.19 -11.84 17.64
C LEU A 457 -4.20 -12.24 16.55
N THR A 458 -3.26 -13.16 16.82
CA THR A 458 -2.23 -13.62 15.87
C THR A 458 -2.58 -14.87 15.08
N ALA A 459 -3.76 -15.46 15.26
CA ALA A 459 -4.08 -16.75 14.66
C ALA A 459 -3.93 -16.82 13.12
N ASN A 460 -3.75 -15.70 12.43
CA ASN A 460 -3.64 -15.65 10.96
C ASN A 460 -2.44 -14.87 10.42
N GLY A 461 -1.41 -14.60 11.20
CA GLY A 461 -0.27 -13.83 10.72
C GLY A 461 -0.60 -12.37 10.35
N THR A 462 -1.75 -11.88 10.79
CA THR A 462 -2.12 -10.48 10.61
C THR A 462 -1.40 -9.66 11.66
N PHE A 463 -0.52 -8.79 11.22
CA PHE A 463 0.08 -7.80 12.11
C PHE A 463 -1.01 -6.92 12.67
N LEU A 464 -1.21 -6.99 13.98
CA LEU A 464 -1.86 -5.90 14.67
C LEU A 464 -0.89 -4.73 14.69
N PRO A 465 -1.34 -3.53 14.39
CA PRO A 465 -0.50 -2.37 14.63
C PRO A 465 -0.18 -2.34 16.13
N GLY A 466 1.10 -2.36 16.45
CA GLY A 466 1.56 -2.23 17.83
C GLY A 466 1.09 -0.91 18.44
N VAL A 467 1.09 -0.84 19.73
CA VAL A 467 0.77 0.41 20.44
C VAL A 467 1.84 1.45 20.14
N LEU A 468 1.43 2.66 19.79
CA LEU A 468 2.34 3.70 19.33
C LEU A 468 2.89 4.53 20.49
N PHE A 469 4.20 4.74 20.49
CA PHE A 469 4.84 5.69 21.38
C PHE A 469 4.55 7.13 20.96
N GLN A 470 4.16 7.96 21.91
CA GLN A 470 3.96 9.38 21.69
C GLN A 470 5.26 10.16 21.87
N PRO A 471 5.51 11.20 21.05
CA PRO A 471 6.65 12.09 21.29
C PRO A 471 6.46 12.84 22.61
N THR A 472 7.45 12.79 23.46
CA THR A 472 7.45 13.61 24.67
C THR A 472 7.59 15.10 24.27
N PRO A 473 6.89 16.04 24.92
CA PRO A 473 7.05 17.44 24.62
C PRO A 473 8.51 17.89 24.70
N GLY A 474 9.02 18.52 23.64
CA GLY A 474 10.41 18.95 23.50
C GLY A 474 11.39 17.92 23.00
N SER A 475 11.00 16.65 22.80
CA SER A 475 11.84 15.64 22.18
C SER A 475 11.95 15.83 20.66
N PRO A 476 13.08 15.46 20.04
CA PRO A 476 13.22 15.48 18.59
C PRO A 476 12.17 14.59 17.92
N THR A 477 11.55 15.11 16.88
CA THR A 477 10.60 14.35 16.03
C THR A 477 11.14 14.13 14.62
N SER A 478 12.34 14.64 14.31
CA SER A 478 13.01 14.47 13.02
C SER A 478 14.40 13.93 13.23
N PHE A 479 14.76 12.90 12.48
CA PHE A 479 16.00 12.15 12.63
C PHE A 479 16.80 12.17 11.33
N GLY A 480 18.12 12.27 11.44
CA GLY A 480 19.03 12.40 10.32
C GLY A 480 20.02 11.25 10.20
N ALA A 481 21.05 11.46 9.37
CA ALA A 481 22.09 10.48 9.10
C ALA A 481 22.90 10.03 10.34
N SER A 482 22.93 10.82 11.42
CA SER A 482 23.59 10.47 12.68
C SER A 482 23.08 9.17 13.29
N CYS A 483 21.82 8.81 13.01
CA CYS A 483 21.23 7.56 13.48
C CYS A 483 21.86 6.29 12.85
N ALA A 484 22.70 6.43 11.83
CA ALA A 484 23.44 5.31 11.25
C ALA A 484 24.67 4.90 12.09
N THR A 485 25.15 5.78 12.96
CA THR A 485 26.33 5.52 13.82
C THR A 485 25.99 5.36 15.30
N THR A 486 24.90 5.96 15.74
CA THR A 486 24.44 5.94 17.13
C THR A 486 22.92 5.93 17.14
N ALA A 487 22.31 5.15 18.01
CA ALA A 487 20.85 5.17 18.17
C ALA A 487 20.37 6.58 18.53
N CYS A 488 19.43 7.11 17.77
CA CYS A 488 18.89 8.45 17.96
C CYS A 488 17.84 8.52 19.06
N PHE A 489 17.27 7.38 19.41
CA PHE A 489 16.31 7.22 20.49
C PHE A 489 16.40 5.80 21.05
N THR A 490 15.95 5.64 22.28
CA THR A 490 15.86 4.36 23.01
C THR A 490 14.49 4.27 23.66
N SER A 491 14.09 3.10 24.16
CA SER A 491 12.78 2.93 24.84
C SER A 491 12.61 3.92 26.00
N SER A 492 13.67 4.29 26.70
CA SER A 492 13.63 5.30 27.77
C SER A 492 13.39 6.74 27.28
N SER A 493 13.44 6.99 25.97
CA SER A 493 13.15 8.30 25.38
C SER A 493 11.66 8.61 25.30
N PHE A 494 10.79 7.63 25.56
CA PHE A 494 9.34 7.71 25.42
C PHE A 494 8.66 7.29 26.71
N ALA A 495 7.43 7.80 26.91
CA ALA A 495 6.53 7.25 27.91
C ALA A 495 5.93 5.92 27.36
N ASN A 496 5.85 4.91 28.21
CA ASN A 496 5.19 3.66 27.81
C ASN A 496 3.75 3.95 27.41
N PRO A 497 3.28 3.42 26.26
CA PRO A 497 1.90 3.57 25.85
C PRO A 497 0.98 2.84 26.84
N THR A 498 -0.13 3.47 27.19
CA THR A 498 -1.09 2.97 28.17
C THR A 498 -2.44 2.60 27.57
N ASP A 499 -2.68 2.97 26.30
CA ASP A 499 -3.92 2.76 25.58
C ASP A 499 -3.70 2.72 24.06
N PHE A 500 -4.77 2.50 23.30
CA PHE A 500 -4.77 2.56 21.84
C PHE A 500 -4.85 4.00 21.29
N ASN A 501 -4.48 5.00 22.04
CA ASN A 501 -4.58 6.39 21.62
C ASN A 501 -3.55 6.69 20.52
N ALA A 502 -3.99 6.62 19.29
CA ALA A 502 -3.15 6.57 18.09
C ALA A 502 -2.71 7.95 17.56
N ASN A 503 -2.81 9.02 18.34
CA ASN A 503 -2.36 10.37 17.93
C ASN A 503 -0.85 10.44 17.63
N ALA A 504 -0.14 9.37 17.85
CA ALA A 504 1.28 9.22 17.58
C ALA A 504 1.60 8.59 16.21
N ARG A 505 0.58 8.21 15.41
CA ARG A 505 0.84 7.68 14.07
C ARG A 505 1.57 8.71 13.23
N ASN A 506 2.68 8.29 12.61
CA ASN A 506 3.52 9.13 11.76
C ASN A 506 3.94 10.48 12.39
N ALA A 507 4.11 10.48 13.72
CA ALA A 507 4.55 11.66 14.47
C ALA A 507 6.04 11.99 14.26
N PHE A 508 6.82 11.04 13.73
CA PHE A 508 8.25 11.16 13.53
C PHE A 508 8.60 11.23 12.05
N ARG A 509 9.76 11.82 11.71
CA ARG A 509 10.28 11.90 10.35
C ARG A 509 11.71 11.41 10.27
N GLY A 510 11.98 10.58 9.26
CA GLY A 510 13.30 10.07 8.95
C GLY A 510 14.14 11.02 8.10
N PRO A 511 15.31 10.55 7.62
CA PRO A 511 16.22 11.33 6.78
C PRO A 511 15.60 11.72 5.44
N GLY A 512 16.03 12.89 4.95
CA GLY A 512 15.79 13.28 3.57
C GLY A 512 16.58 12.40 2.59
N TYR A 513 16.21 12.49 1.33
CA TYR A 513 16.89 11.82 0.22
C TYR A 513 17.44 12.85 -0.75
N PHE A 514 18.69 12.66 -1.19
CA PHE A 514 19.35 13.52 -2.15
C PHE A 514 20.19 12.68 -3.12
N ASN A 515 19.99 12.85 -4.41
CA ASN A 515 20.83 12.22 -5.42
C ASN A 515 21.06 13.15 -6.62
N THR A 516 22.24 13.06 -7.22
CA THR A 516 22.57 13.73 -8.47
C THR A 516 23.47 12.86 -9.32
N ASP A 517 23.03 12.64 -10.56
CA ASP A 517 23.76 11.89 -11.55
C ASP A 517 24.21 12.85 -12.67
N MET A 518 25.37 12.61 -13.24
CA MET A 518 25.92 13.43 -14.30
C MET A 518 26.49 12.58 -15.42
N ASN A 519 26.24 12.98 -16.64
CA ASN A 519 26.92 12.51 -17.84
C ASN A 519 27.79 13.64 -18.41
N LEU A 520 29.03 13.37 -18.63
CA LEU A 520 29.94 14.24 -19.36
C LEU A 520 30.39 13.52 -20.61
N LYS A 521 30.16 14.11 -21.78
CA LYS A 521 30.59 13.53 -23.05
C LYS A 521 31.15 14.57 -24.01
N LYS A 522 32.02 14.10 -24.88
CA LYS A 522 32.61 14.84 -25.96
C LYS A 522 32.45 14.11 -27.27
N SER A 523 31.99 14.82 -28.29
CA SER A 523 31.82 14.27 -29.63
C SER A 523 32.86 14.83 -30.60
N PHE A 524 33.50 13.94 -31.35
CA PHE A 524 34.46 14.26 -32.42
C PHE A 524 33.83 13.87 -33.76
N SER A 525 33.74 14.78 -34.71
CA SER A 525 33.37 14.47 -36.10
C SER A 525 34.58 13.90 -36.81
N LEU A 526 34.56 12.61 -37.14
CA LEU A 526 35.64 11.95 -37.90
C LEU A 526 35.53 12.25 -39.40
N ASN A 527 34.30 12.27 -39.90
CA ASN A 527 33.94 12.73 -41.24
C ASN A 527 32.45 13.15 -41.26
N GLU A 528 31.89 13.45 -42.41
CA GLU A 528 30.49 13.90 -42.56
C GLU A 528 29.45 12.89 -42.06
N ARG A 529 29.79 11.57 -42.03
CA ARG A 529 28.88 10.48 -41.67
C ARG A 529 29.22 9.84 -40.32
N MET A 530 30.46 9.99 -39.84
CA MET A 530 30.93 9.28 -38.66
C MET A 530 31.25 10.25 -37.53
N LYS A 531 30.70 9.95 -36.36
CA LYS A 531 30.99 10.68 -35.11
C LYS A 531 31.48 9.68 -34.04
N PHE A 532 32.61 10.00 -33.41
CA PHE A 532 33.10 9.33 -32.24
C PHE A 532 32.73 10.11 -30.99
N THR A 533 32.10 9.48 -30.02
CA THR A 533 31.74 10.08 -28.73
C THR A 533 32.44 9.34 -27.62
N LEU A 534 33.18 10.06 -26.79
CA LEU A 534 33.77 9.57 -25.56
C LEU A 534 33.05 10.24 -24.39
N GLY A 535 32.74 9.47 -23.34
CA GLY A 535 32.04 10.04 -22.19
C GLY A 535 32.16 9.20 -20.93
N ALA A 536 31.69 9.79 -19.84
CA ALA A 536 31.56 9.14 -18.54
C ALA A 536 30.23 9.47 -17.90
N ASN A 537 29.59 8.44 -17.32
CA ASN A 537 28.43 8.54 -16.46
C ASN A 537 28.90 8.48 -15.00
N PHE A 538 28.44 9.40 -14.20
CA PHE A 538 28.68 9.46 -12.78
C PHE A 538 27.34 9.30 -12.06
N PHE A 539 27.11 8.17 -11.44
CA PHE A 539 25.93 7.92 -10.60
C PHE A 539 26.28 8.28 -9.16
N ASN A 540 25.40 9.00 -8.49
CA ASN A 540 25.65 9.57 -7.16
C ASN A 540 27.01 10.31 -7.12
N ILE A 541 27.17 11.33 -7.98
CA ILE A 541 28.47 12.01 -8.19
C ILE A 541 29.04 12.59 -6.90
N LEU A 542 28.19 13.01 -5.96
CA LEU A 542 28.59 13.55 -4.66
C LEU A 542 28.93 12.46 -3.63
N ASN A 543 28.74 11.18 -3.98
CA ASN A 543 28.95 10.05 -3.07
C ASN A 543 28.17 10.22 -1.75
N HIS A 544 26.95 10.71 -1.84
CA HIS A 544 26.08 10.98 -0.69
C HIS A 544 25.30 9.71 -0.32
N PRO A 545 25.44 9.15 0.88
CA PRO A 545 24.63 8.05 1.32
C PRO A 545 23.22 8.54 1.66
N ASN A 546 22.21 7.84 1.14
CA ASN A 546 20.81 8.06 1.48
C ASN A 546 20.35 6.96 2.44
N PHE A 547 19.68 7.34 3.49
CA PHE A 547 19.32 6.43 4.57
C PHE A 547 17.81 6.18 4.62
N GLN A 548 17.43 4.99 5.09
CA GLN A 548 16.06 4.66 5.47
C GLN A 548 15.69 5.30 6.82
N ASN A 549 14.43 5.15 7.22
CA ASN A 549 14.01 5.53 8.56
C ASN A 549 14.74 4.68 9.61
N PRO A 550 14.95 5.20 10.81
CA PRO A 550 15.45 4.41 11.93
C PRO A 550 14.52 3.23 12.24
N VAL A 551 15.08 2.13 12.74
CA VAL A 551 14.31 0.99 13.23
C VAL A 551 13.39 1.47 14.34
N SER A 552 12.08 1.22 14.17
CA SER A 552 11.02 1.83 14.96
C SER A 552 10.32 0.88 15.93
N ASN A 553 10.64 -0.42 15.92
CA ASN A 553 10.13 -1.39 16.89
C ASN A 553 11.10 -1.51 18.06
N ASP A 554 10.64 -1.23 19.28
CA ASP A 554 11.48 -1.18 20.48
C ASP A 554 12.00 -2.56 20.92
N GLN A 555 11.42 -3.66 20.42
CA GLN A 555 11.92 -5.02 20.65
C GLN A 555 13.15 -5.35 19.77
N SER A 556 13.47 -4.51 18.79
CA SER A 556 14.64 -4.71 17.95
C SER A 556 15.92 -4.32 18.68
N SER A 557 16.95 -5.15 18.58
CA SER A 557 18.31 -4.83 19.09
C SER A 557 18.92 -3.60 18.40
N SER A 558 18.40 -3.18 17.26
CA SER A 558 18.81 -2.00 16.49
C SER A 558 17.86 -0.83 16.65
N PHE A 559 16.99 -0.83 17.67
CA PHE A 559 16.02 0.24 17.90
C PHE A 559 16.65 1.63 17.90
N GLY A 560 16.07 2.55 17.16
CA GLY A 560 16.59 3.92 16.99
C GLY A 560 17.78 4.06 16.04
N MET A 561 18.31 2.97 15.51
CA MET A 561 19.42 2.99 14.54
C MET A 561 18.93 2.85 13.10
N ILE A 562 19.64 3.46 12.18
CA ILE A 562 19.47 3.23 10.76
C ILE A 562 20.36 2.07 10.33
N THR A 563 19.76 0.99 9.84
CA THR A 563 20.47 -0.23 9.45
C THR A 563 20.58 -0.42 7.95
N ALA A 564 19.91 0.42 7.15
CA ALA A 564 19.87 0.29 5.70
C ALA A 564 19.91 1.65 4.98
N VAL A 565 20.40 1.63 3.74
CA VAL A 565 20.35 2.77 2.83
C VAL A 565 19.08 2.71 1.96
N ALA A 566 18.61 3.87 1.52
CA ALA A 566 17.47 4.01 0.64
C ALA A 566 17.90 3.86 -0.83
N VAL A 567 17.12 3.17 -1.63
CA VAL A 567 17.31 3.09 -3.10
C VAL A 567 16.94 4.43 -3.77
N SER A 568 17.52 4.66 -4.92
CA SER A 568 17.05 5.73 -5.81
C SER A 568 15.55 5.55 -6.08
N PRO A 569 14.75 6.63 -5.98
CA PRO A 569 13.32 6.54 -6.22
C PRO A 569 13.06 6.32 -7.72
N THR A 570 12.87 5.07 -8.07
CA THR A 570 12.46 4.66 -9.44
C THR A 570 10.94 4.60 -9.57
N THR A 571 10.26 4.44 -8.44
CA THR A 571 8.80 4.47 -8.31
C THR A 571 8.43 5.21 -7.02
N PRO A 572 7.17 5.65 -6.84
CA PRO A 572 6.69 6.20 -5.56
C PRO A 572 6.94 5.26 -4.37
N TYR A 573 6.95 3.96 -4.62
CA TYR A 573 7.15 2.91 -3.60
C TYR A 573 8.60 2.46 -3.42
N GLY A 574 9.48 2.75 -4.38
CA GLY A 574 10.90 2.37 -4.32
C GLY A 574 11.66 2.98 -3.15
N ALA A 575 11.11 4.03 -2.56
CA ALA A 575 11.66 4.66 -1.37
C ALA A 575 11.61 3.80 -0.10
N PHE A 576 10.77 2.77 -0.08
CA PHE A 576 10.61 1.83 1.04
C PHE A 576 11.45 0.56 0.89
N ALA A 577 12.04 0.33 -0.28
CA ALA A 577 12.91 -0.82 -0.49
C ALA A 577 14.33 -0.55 0.04
N ALA A 578 14.91 -1.53 0.72
CA ALA A 578 16.32 -1.50 1.10
C ALA A 578 17.21 -1.65 -0.14
N ALA A 579 18.27 -0.82 -0.25
CA ALA A 579 19.28 -0.97 -1.29
C ALA A 579 20.59 -1.47 -0.73
N ALA A 580 21.28 -2.29 -1.52
CA ALA A 580 22.65 -2.67 -1.24
C ALA A 580 23.67 -1.60 -1.67
N GLU A 581 23.26 -0.59 -2.45
CA GLU A 581 24.18 0.33 -3.15
C GLU A 581 23.88 1.79 -2.82
N GLY A 582 24.69 2.39 -1.96
CA GLY A 582 24.71 3.84 -1.71
C GLY A 582 25.94 4.55 -2.27
N MET A 583 26.83 3.85 -2.99
CA MET A 583 28.13 4.36 -3.41
C MET A 583 28.08 5.03 -4.79
N ARG A 584 29.06 5.92 -5.04
CA ARG A 584 29.28 6.50 -6.37
C ARG A 584 29.77 5.45 -7.34
N ILE A 585 29.13 5.38 -8.53
CA ILE A 585 29.54 4.52 -9.64
C ILE A 585 29.99 5.41 -10.80
N VAL A 586 31.11 5.09 -11.41
CA VAL A 586 31.63 5.76 -12.61
C VAL A 586 31.72 4.75 -13.74
N GLN A 587 31.06 5.06 -14.86
CA GLN A 587 31.08 4.27 -16.07
C GLN A 587 31.63 5.08 -17.24
N VAL A 588 32.74 4.64 -17.83
CA VAL A 588 33.31 5.24 -19.03
C VAL A 588 32.81 4.52 -20.25
N PHE A 589 32.49 5.27 -21.31
CA PHE A 589 32.01 4.69 -22.58
C PHE A 589 32.60 5.36 -23.79
N GLY A 590 32.74 4.60 -24.87
CA GLY A 590 33.04 5.08 -26.20
C GLY A 590 31.97 4.61 -27.21
N LYS A 591 31.49 5.49 -28.09
CA LYS A 591 30.46 5.18 -29.09
C LYS A 591 30.85 5.74 -30.44
N ILE A 592 30.71 4.95 -31.48
CA ILE A 592 30.82 5.38 -32.88
C ILE A 592 29.43 5.34 -33.49
N ASN A 593 29.02 6.47 -34.07
CA ASN A 593 27.78 6.58 -34.85
C ASN A 593 28.18 6.73 -36.33
N PHE A 594 27.53 5.95 -37.20
CA PHE A 594 27.76 5.95 -38.66
C PHE A 594 26.67 6.70 -39.40
#